data_e0b19fd1b1a7509d8a554779249cf1f5
#
_entry.id   e0b19fd1b1a7509d8a554779249cf1f5
#
_cell.length_a   1.000
_cell.length_b   1.000
_cell.length_c   1.000
_cell.angle_alpha   90.00
_cell.angle_beta   90.00
_cell.angle_gamma   90.00
#
_symmetry.space_group_name_H-M   'P 1'
#
loop_
_entity.id
_entity.type
_entity.pdbx_description
1 polymer ?
#
loop_
_entity_poly.entity_id
_entity_poly.type
_entity_poly.pdbx_seq_one_letter_code
_entity_poly.pdbx_strand_id
1 'polypeptide(L)'
;MIYKLRNWILKLMKLTGKIALVTGGSRGIGFAIAKILSENGALVVITSKDSEKIKKAEAQITNSFGITCDIKKKSEVQNVLNQTIEKFGKLDILVNNAGIFPKIKQLHEIDEEEWNEVLDVNLTGQFRFTKEAIPHLQKTSGCIINISSDAGLKAYQGFNADAYSASKAALIVLTKCWALEYAKEKIRVNCICPGVVDTDMTKPFLKNQKDIEFMNNEHPLGRIGQPEEIGKAALYFTSDDASWVTGAVLTVDGGESIK
;
A
#
# COMPACT_ATOMS: atom_id res chain seq x y z
N MET A 1 -15.79 -36.20 -3.65
CA MET A 1 -16.33 -34.87 -4.08
C MET A 1 -15.68 -33.71 -3.34
N ILE A 2 -15.64 -33.70 -2.02
CA ILE A 2 -15.05 -32.62 -1.17
C ILE A 2 -13.57 -32.37 -1.49
N TYR A 3 -12.76 -33.44 -1.66
CA TYR A 3 -11.30 -33.31 -1.97
C TYR A 3 -11.05 -32.66 -3.34
N LYS A 4 -11.84 -32.99 -4.36
CA LYS A 4 -11.75 -32.35 -5.68
C LYS A 4 -12.17 -30.88 -5.63
N LEU A 5 -13.22 -30.56 -4.87
CA LEU A 5 -13.68 -29.18 -4.67
C LEU A 5 -12.62 -28.34 -3.93
N ARG A 6 -12.02 -28.88 -2.87
CA ARG A 6 -10.93 -28.24 -2.12
C ARG A 6 -9.72 -27.95 -3.02
N ASN A 7 -9.28 -28.91 -3.83
CA ASN A 7 -8.17 -28.73 -4.77
C ASN A 7 -8.51 -27.75 -5.89
N TRP A 8 -9.77 -27.69 -6.32
CA TRP A 8 -10.25 -26.72 -7.31
C TRP A 8 -10.24 -25.30 -6.72
N ILE A 9 -10.73 -25.11 -5.49
CA ILE A 9 -10.70 -23.82 -4.76
C ILE A 9 -9.25 -23.36 -4.54
N LEU A 10 -8.36 -24.25 -4.10
CA LEU A 10 -6.93 -23.92 -3.92
C LEU A 10 -6.25 -23.50 -5.23
N LYS A 11 -6.68 -24.06 -6.37
CA LYS A 11 -6.18 -23.70 -7.70
C LYS A 11 -6.67 -22.34 -8.19
N LEU A 12 -7.78 -21.83 -7.63
CA LEU A 12 -8.29 -20.48 -7.86
C LEU A 12 -7.63 -19.42 -6.97
N MET A 13 -7.02 -19.82 -5.86
CA MET A 13 -6.34 -18.91 -4.94
C MET A 13 -4.93 -18.59 -5.46
N LYS A 14 -4.74 -17.36 -5.94
CA LYS A 14 -3.52 -16.90 -6.61
C LYS A 14 -2.28 -16.81 -5.72
N LEU A 15 -2.44 -16.78 -4.39
CA LEU A 15 -1.39 -16.48 -3.41
C LEU A 15 -1.23 -17.59 -2.36
N THR A 16 -1.66 -18.81 -2.64
CA THR A 16 -1.55 -19.93 -1.70
C THR A 16 -0.09 -20.15 -1.28
N GLY A 17 0.15 -20.13 0.04
CA GLY A 17 1.48 -20.31 0.63
C GLY A 17 2.40 -19.09 0.54
N LYS A 18 1.92 -17.93 0.05
CA LYS A 18 2.67 -16.67 0.07
C LYS A 18 2.51 -15.97 1.42
N ILE A 19 3.58 -15.33 1.87
CA ILE A 19 3.61 -14.46 3.06
C ILE A 19 3.67 -13.01 2.60
N ALA A 20 2.66 -12.23 2.96
CA ALA A 20 2.56 -10.82 2.62
C ALA A 20 2.69 -9.93 3.87
N LEU A 21 3.46 -8.86 3.78
CA LEU A 21 3.57 -7.82 4.80
C LEU A 21 2.96 -6.53 4.24
N VAL A 22 1.92 -6.00 4.91
CA VAL A 22 1.22 -4.78 4.52
C VAL A 22 1.39 -3.71 5.59
N THR A 23 2.12 -2.63 5.27
CA THR A 23 2.28 -1.50 6.18
C THR A 23 1.02 -0.64 6.20
N GLY A 24 0.61 -0.15 7.38
CA GLY A 24 -0.65 0.60 7.51
C GLY A 24 -1.90 -0.22 7.22
N GLY A 25 -1.87 -1.55 7.50
CA GLY A 25 -2.93 -2.51 7.15
C GLY A 25 -4.14 -2.49 8.08
N SER A 26 -4.24 -1.58 9.05
CA SER A 26 -5.33 -1.58 10.04
C SER A 26 -6.63 -0.89 9.58
N ARG A 27 -6.62 -0.16 8.45
CA ARG A 27 -7.78 0.55 7.89
C ARG A 27 -7.57 0.94 6.42
N GLY A 28 -8.64 1.41 5.78
CA GLY A 28 -8.62 2.00 4.43
C GLY A 28 -8.02 1.08 3.38
N ILE A 29 -7.21 1.63 2.49
CA ILE A 29 -6.57 0.92 1.39
C ILE A 29 -5.74 -0.27 1.88
N GLY A 30 -4.91 -0.07 2.91
CA GLY A 30 -4.05 -1.14 3.44
C GLY A 30 -4.84 -2.33 4.01
N PHE A 31 -5.96 -2.05 4.69
CA PHE A 31 -6.87 -3.10 5.17
C PHE A 31 -7.52 -3.87 4.02
N ALA A 32 -8.01 -3.16 3.00
CA ALA A 32 -8.62 -3.79 1.83
C ALA A 32 -7.60 -4.65 1.05
N ILE A 33 -6.36 -4.16 0.88
CA ILE A 33 -5.27 -4.95 0.30
C ILE A 33 -5.03 -6.21 1.13
N ALA A 34 -4.82 -6.08 2.44
CA ALA A 34 -4.54 -7.20 3.33
C ALA A 34 -5.67 -8.26 3.27
N LYS A 35 -6.93 -7.81 3.29
CA LYS A 35 -8.10 -8.67 3.19
C LYS A 35 -8.15 -9.42 1.86
N ILE A 36 -7.98 -8.74 0.74
CA ILE A 36 -8.02 -9.35 -0.60
C ILE A 36 -6.86 -10.35 -0.79
N LEU A 37 -5.64 -10.02 -0.34
CA LEU A 37 -4.53 -10.96 -0.41
C LEU A 37 -4.79 -12.21 0.44
N SER A 38 -5.35 -12.05 1.64
CA SER A 38 -5.75 -13.17 2.51
C SER A 38 -6.84 -14.03 1.88
N GLU A 39 -7.89 -13.43 1.32
CA GLU A 39 -8.96 -14.14 0.61
C GLU A 39 -8.45 -14.92 -0.61
N ASN A 40 -7.29 -14.54 -1.15
CA ASN A 40 -6.60 -15.24 -2.23
C ASN A 40 -5.49 -16.20 -1.75
N GLY A 41 -5.47 -16.54 -0.46
CA GLY A 41 -4.65 -17.62 0.11
C GLY A 41 -3.31 -17.19 0.72
N ALA A 42 -3.00 -15.89 0.79
CA ALA A 42 -1.83 -15.42 1.50
C ALA A 42 -2.01 -15.48 3.02
N LEU A 43 -0.92 -15.71 3.76
CA LEU A 43 -0.80 -15.35 5.17
C LEU A 43 -0.35 -13.89 5.22
N VAL A 44 -1.08 -13.03 5.94
CA VAL A 44 -0.85 -11.59 5.88
C VAL A 44 -0.41 -11.03 7.22
N VAL A 45 0.75 -10.39 7.25
CA VAL A 45 1.19 -9.57 8.37
C VAL A 45 0.73 -8.13 8.11
N ILE A 46 0.06 -7.54 9.08
CA ILE A 46 -0.40 -6.14 9.01
C ILE A 46 0.26 -5.30 10.09
N THR A 47 0.65 -4.07 9.77
CA THR A 47 1.23 -3.16 10.76
C THR A 47 0.46 -1.85 10.89
N SER A 48 0.49 -1.27 12.09
CA SER A 48 0.01 0.08 12.39
C SER A 48 0.62 0.55 13.70
N LYS A 49 0.71 1.85 13.93
CA LYS A 49 1.14 2.40 15.23
C LYS A 49 0.08 2.26 16.33
N ASP A 50 -1.15 1.97 15.99
CA ASP A 50 -2.31 1.89 16.89
C ASP A 50 -2.62 0.41 17.16
N SER A 51 -2.32 -0.05 18.37
CA SER A 51 -2.49 -1.45 18.79
C SER A 51 -3.96 -1.91 18.79
N GLU A 52 -4.90 -1.02 19.15
CA GLU A 52 -6.30 -1.38 19.19
C GLU A 52 -6.89 -1.53 17.77
N LYS A 53 -6.46 -0.67 16.83
CA LYS A 53 -6.87 -0.81 15.43
C LYS A 53 -6.28 -2.06 14.79
N ILE A 54 -5.05 -2.44 15.13
CA ILE A 54 -4.43 -3.68 14.66
C ILE A 54 -5.24 -4.90 15.12
N LYS A 55 -5.56 -5.00 16.41
CA LYS A 55 -6.36 -6.11 16.94
C LYS A 55 -7.72 -6.23 16.26
N LYS A 56 -8.39 -5.08 16.03
CA LYS A 56 -9.69 -5.05 15.32
C LYS A 56 -9.57 -5.50 13.86
N ALA A 57 -8.51 -5.10 13.17
CA ALA A 57 -8.26 -5.50 11.78
C ALA A 57 -7.91 -6.99 11.69
N GLU A 58 -7.04 -7.49 12.57
CA GLU A 58 -6.66 -8.89 12.65
C GLU A 58 -7.88 -9.80 12.85
N ALA A 59 -8.82 -9.41 13.71
CA ALA A 59 -10.06 -10.17 13.94
C ALA A 59 -10.98 -10.24 12.71
N GLN A 60 -10.82 -9.34 11.70
CA GLN A 60 -11.64 -9.27 10.50
C GLN A 60 -10.96 -9.87 9.26
N ILE A 61 -9.67 -10.13 9.30
CA ILE A 61 -8.91 -10.68 8.19
C ILE A 61 -8.51 -12.11 8.53
N THR A 62 -9.04 -13.08 7.80
CA THR A 62 -8.64 -14.48 7.95
C THR A 62 -7.15 -14.63 7.67
N ASN A 63 -6.44 -15.51 8.40
CA ASN A 63 -5.00 -15.76 8.21
C ASN A 63 -4.13 -14.49 8.30
N SER A 64 -4.46 -13.58 9.20
CA SER A 64 -3.64 -12.39 9.47
C SER A 64 -2.88 -12.47 10.78
N PHE A 65 -1.85 -11.65 10.89
CA PHE A 65 -1.05 -11.44 12.09
C PHE A 65 -0.72 -9.96 12.25
N GLY A 66 -1.19 -9.36 13.34
CA GLY A 66 -1.04 -7.95 13.60
C GLY A 66 0.20 -7.62 14.42
N ILE A 67 1.02 -6.67 13.99
CA ILE A 67 2.19 -6.18 14.72
C ILE A 67 2.11 -4.66 14.86
N THR A 68 2.17 -4.16 16.10
CA THR A 68 2.25 -2.71 16.34
C THR A 68 3.62 -2.20 15.91
N CYS A 69 3.63 -1.13 15.09
CA CYS A 69 4.86 -0.55 14.56
C CYS A 69 4.68 0.93 14.21
N ASP A 70 5.53 1.77 14.78
CA ASP A 70 5.77 3.12 14.27
C ASP A 70 6.84 3.04 13.17
N ILE A 71 6.44 3.24 11.92
CA ILE A 71 7.30 3.17 10.74
C ILE A 71 8.48 4.16 10.78
N LYS A 72 8.39 5.21 11.59
CA LYS A 72 9.46 6.18 11.82
C LYS A 72 10.64 5.60 12.61
N LYS A 73 10.42 4.52 13.36
CA LYS A 73 11.42 3.90 14.23
C LYS A 73 12.05 2.68 13.59
N LYS A 74 13.33 2.78 13.23
CA LYS A 74 14.09 1.69 12.60
C LYS A 74 14.02 0.39 13.39
N SER A 75 14.16 0.44 14.72
CA SER A 75 14.12 -0.77 15.57
C SER A 75 12.77 -1.47 15.53
N GLU A 76 11.66 -0.72 15.45
CA GLU A 76 10.32 -1.31 15.35
C GLU A 76 10.10 -1.95 13.97
N VAL A 77 10.61 -1.33 12.89
CA VAL A 77 10.60 -1.92 11.52
C VAL A 77 11.39 -3.23 11.50
N GLN A 78 12.60 -3.26 12.06
CA GLN A 78 13.40 -4.48 12.16
C GLN A 78 12.69 -5.58 12.97
N ASN A 79 12.06 -5.21 14.08
CA ASN A 79 11.27 -6.14 14.89
C ASN A 79 10.11 -6.76 14.11
N VAL A 80 9.42 -5.99 13.26
CA VAL A 80 8.35 -6.53 12.38
C VAL A 80 8.90 -7.60 11.44
N LEU A 81 10.03 -7.35 10.79
CA LEU A 81 10.64 -8.32 9.87
C LEU A 81 11.08 -9.57 10.65
N ASN A 82 11.74 -9.40 11.81
CA ASN A 82 12.17 -10.51 12.65
C ASN A 82 10.99 -11.40 13.07
N GLN A 83 9.91 -10.83 13.61
CA GLN A 83 8.72 -11.58 13.99
C GLN A 83 8.05 -12.26 12.78
N THR A 84 8.03 -11.59 11.62
CA THR A 84 7.48 -12.17 10.39
C THR A 84 8.26 -13.42 9.98
N ILE A 85 9.59 -13.34 9.99
CA ILE A 85 10.45 -14.46 9.59
C ILE A 85 10.45 -15.56 10.64
N GLU A 86 10.48 -15.24 11.92
CA GLU A 86 10.38 -16.21 13.02
C GLU A 86 9.08 -17.03 12.92
N LYS A 87 7.95 -16.34 12.67
CA LYS A 87 6.63 -16.97 12.63
C LYS A 87 6.38 -17.77 11.35
N PHE A 88 6.81 -17.28 10.19
CA PHE A 88 6.42 -17.81 8.88
C PHE A 88 7.59 -18.34 8.04
N GLY A 89 8.84 -18.15 8.46
CA GLY A 89 10.05 -18.65 7.80
C GLY A 89 10.49 -17.87 6.56
N LYS A 90 9.64 -17.02 5.99
CA LYS A 90 9.91 -16.28 4.74
C LYS A 90 9.08 -15.01 4.59
N LEU A 91 9.41 -14.21 3.58
CA LEU A 91 8.59 -13.10 3.08
C LEU A 91 8.55 -13.18 1.55
N ASP A 92 7.35 -13.15 0.96
CA ASP A 92 7.16 -13.18 -0.49
C ASP A 92 6.70 -11.81 -1.04
N ILE A 93 5.95 -11.03 -0.26
CA ILE A 93 5.30 -9.81 -0.71
C ILE A 93 5.47 -8.70 0.33
N LEU A 94 5.95 -7.53 -0.08
CA LEU A 94 5.92 -6.31 0.72
C LEU A 94 4.97 -5.30 0.07
N VAL A 95 4.00 -4.78 0.83
CA VAL A 95 3.15 -3.67 0.41
C VAL A 95 3.47 -2.44 1.27
N ASN A 96 4.13 -1.47 0.68
CA ASN A 96 4.42 -0.17 1.24
C ASN A 96 3.20 0.75 1.09
N ASN A 97 2.31 0.73 2.08
CA ASN A 97 1.06 1.49 2.05
C ASN A 97 0.95 2.54 3.17
N ALA A 98 1.61 2.36 4.32
CA ALA A 98 1.51 3.31 5.41
C ALA A 98 1.76 4.75 4.94
N GLY A 99 0.91 5.66 5.34
CA GLY A 99 1.02 7.07 4.97
C GLY A 99 0.10 7.95 5.79
N ILE A 100 0.48 9.22 5.84
CA ILE A 100 -0.32 10.30 6.45
C ILE A 100 -0.55 11.39 5.42
N PHE A 101 -1.63 12.15 5.62
CA PHE A 101 -1.95 13.33 4.86
C PHE A 101 -1.80 14.56 5.77
N PRO A 102 -1.09 15.63 5.35
CA PRO A 102 -0.89 16.82 6.15
C PRO A 102 -2.16 17.70 6.21
N LYS A 103 -2.13 18.73 7.03
CA LYS A 103 -3.09 19.83 6.89
C LYS A 103 -2.82 20.57 5.58
N ILE A 104 -3.89 21.00 4.92
CA ILE A 104 -3.79 21.84 3.73
C ILE A 104 -3.38 23.24 4.14
N LYS A 105 -2.23 23.71 3.69
CA LYS A 105 -1.65 25.02 3.98
C LYS A 105 -0.97 25.58 2.74
N GLN A 106 -0.86 26.92 2.66
CA GLN A 106 0.01 27.52 1.64
C GLN A 106 1.48 27.23 1.96
N LEU A 107 2.34 27.22 0.94
CA LEU A 107 3.75 26.83 1.08
C LEU A 107 4.47 27.56 2.22
N HIS A 108 4.26 28.88 2.35
CA HIS A 108 4.93 29.70 3.37
C HIS A 108 4.36 29.50 4.81
N GLU A 109 3.29 28.73 4.96
CA GLU A 109 2.66 28.40 6.25
C GLU A 109 3.01 26.96 6.71
N ILE A 110 3.73 26.20 5.89
CA ILE A 110 4.13 24.83 6.24
C ILE A 110 5.27 24.86 7.24
N ASP A 111 5.07 24.26 8.41
CA ASP A 111 6.11 24.06 9.39
C ASP A 111 7.08 22.96 8.95
N GLU A 112 8.39 23.14 9.19
CA GLU A 112 9.40 22.13 8.85
C GLU A 112 9.18 20.79 9.57
N GLU A 113 8.64 20.81 10.79
CA GLU A 113 8.31 19.62 11.54
C GLU A 113 7.19 18.84 10.86
N GLU A 114 6.13 19.51 10.37
CA GLU A 114 5.03 18.87 9.63
C GLU A 114 5.52 18.31 8.29
N TRP A 115 6.35 19.07 7.57
CA TRP A 115 7.02 18.63 6.35
C TRP A 115 7.82 17.33 6.59
N ASN A 116 8.69 17.36 7.61
CA ASN A 116 9.55 16.23 7.95
C ASN A 116 8.75 15.02 8.44
N GLU A 117 7.66 15.22 9.19
CA GLU A 117 6.80 14.12 9.62
C GLU A 117 6.17 13.39 8.44
N VAL A 118 5.69 14.13 7.44
CA VAL A 118 5.11 13.54 6.22
C VAL A 118 6.15 12.74 5.45
N LEU A 119 7.36 13.30 5.25
CA LEU A 119 8.46 12.60 4.58
C LEU A 119 8.92 11.36 5.37
N ASP A 120 9.02 11.47 6.69
CA ASP A 120 9.45 10.36 7.54
C ASP A 120 8.51 9.16 7.48
N VAL A 121 7.19 9.42 7.45
CA VAL A 121 6.19 8.34 7.33
C VAL A 121 6.06 7.86 5.90
N ASN A 122 5.82 8.78 4.94
CA ASN A 122 5.40 8.42 3.58
C ASN A 122 6.56 7.95 2.70
N LEU A 123 7.79 8.35 3.00
CA LEU A 123 8.97 8.06 2.18
C LEU A 123 10.03 7.29 2.95
N THR A 124 10.61 7.88 4.01
CA THR A 124 11.72 7.28 4.75
C THR A 124 11.30 5.97 5.44
N GLY A 125 10.07 5.91 5.96
CA GLY A 125 9.52 4.69 6.55
C GLY A 125 9.39 3.56 5.53
N GLN A 126 8.91 3.86 4.32
CA GLN A 126 8.80 2.88 3.23
C GLN A 126 10.18 2.39 2.77
N PHE A 127 11.15 3.29 2.69
CA PHE A 127 12.55 2.94 2.45
C PHE A 127 13.09 1.99 3.52
N ARG A 128 12.83 2.26 4.81
CA ARG A 128 13.25 1.39 5.92
C ARG A 128 12.69 -0.02 5.77
N PHE A 129 11.38 -0.17 5.54
CA PHE A 129 10.75 -1.47 5.31
C PHE A 129 11.32 -2.18 4.10
N THR A 130 11.48 -1.48 2.98
CA THR A 130 12.06 -2.06 1.76
C THR A 130 13.47 -2.57 2.02
N LYS A 131 14.33 -1.75 2.62
CA LYS A 131 15.72 -2.10 2.94
C LYS A 131 15.82 -3.37 3.80
N GLU A 132 15.03 -3.45 4.86
CA GLU A 132 15.05 -4.61 5.77
C GLU A 132 14.37 -5.84 5.13
N ALA A 133 13.44 -5.67 4.17
CA ALA A 133 12.75 -6.78 3.50
C ALA A 133 13.57 -7.41 2.36
N ILE A 134 14.43 -6.66 1.68
CA ILE A 134 15.20 -7.14 0.51
C ILE A 134 15.90 -8.49 0.73
N PRO A 135 16.66 -8.71 1.83
CA PRO A 135 17.34 -10.00 2.03
C PRO A 135 16.41 -11.21 2.11
N HIS A 136 15.16 -10.99 2.48
CA HIS A 136 14.12 -12.02 2.57
C HIS A 136 13.42 -12.23 1.23
N LEU A 137 13.12 -11.14 0.51
CA LEU A 137 12.52 -11.18 -0.83
C LEU A 137 13.46 -11.80 -1.87
N GLN A 138 14.77 -11.63 -1.75
CA GLN A 138 15.78 -12.30 -2.60
C GLN A 138 15.66 -13.81 -2.52
N LYS A 139 15.38 -14.38 -1.33
CA LYS A 139 15.25 -15.84 -1.14
C LYS A 139 13.98 -16.42 -1.78
N THR A 140 12.98 -15.60 -2.04
CA THR A 140 11.67 -16.02 -2.57
C THR A 140 11.41 -15.54 -3.99
N SER A 141 12.31 -14.74 -4.58
CA SER A 141 12.05 -13.97 -5.80
C SER A 141 10.72 -13.22 -5.70
N GLY A 142 10.56 -12.50 -4.58
CA GLY A 142 9.31 -11.90 -4.17
C GLY A 142 8.92 -10.63 -4.93
N CYS A 143 8.00 -9.85 -4.39
CA CYS A 143 7.62 -8.57 -4.98
C CYS A 143 7.36 -7.48 -3.95
N ILE A 144 7.48 -6.23 -4.42
CA ILE A 144 7.20 -5.01 -3.66
C ILE A 144 6.13 -4.22 -4.41
N ILE A 145 5.10 -3.76 -3.66
CA ILE A 145 4.09 -2.84 -4.17
C ILE A 145 4.16 -1.55 -3.36
N ASN A 146 4.42 -0.46 -4.03
CA ASN A 146 4.40 0.87 -3.43
C ASN A 146 3.04 1.53 -3.69
N ILE A 147 2.36 1.97 -2.63
CA ILE A 147 1.12 2.74 -2.75
C ILE A 147 1.47 4.23 -2.74
N SER A 148 1.49 4.80 -3.94
CA SER A 148 1.70 6.22 -4.16
C SER A 148 0.36 7.00 -4.15
N SER A 149 0.16 7.89 -5.08
CA SER A 149 -1.04 8.67 -5.33
C SER A 149 -0.96 9.28 -6.73
N ASP A 150 -2.08 9.62 -7.31
CA ASP A 150 -2.18 10.50 -8.49
C ASP A 150 -1.57 11.88 -8.23
N ALA A 151 -1.64 12.38 -6.97
CA ALA A 151 -0.95 13.60 -6.54
C ALA A 151 0.59 13.52 -6.64
N GLY A 152 1.17 12.34 -6.83
CA GLY A 152 2.57 12.15 -7.18
C GLY A 152 2.84 12.21 -8.69
N LEU A 153 1.80 12.23 -9.52
CA LEU A 153 1.90 12.26 -10.99
C LEU A 153 1.71 13.68 -11.54
N LYS A 154 0.80 14.45 -10.93
CA LYS A 154 0.52 15.83 -11.34
C LYS A 154 0.14 16.71 -10.14
N ALA A 155 0.20 18.02 -10.33
CA ALA A 155 -0.31 18.99 -9.36
C ALA A 155 -1.80 19.25 -9.61
N TYR A 156 -2.55 19.47 -8.54
CA TYR A 156 -3.95 19.85 -8.59
C TYR A 156 -4.12 21.27 -8.04
N GLN A 157 -4.93 22.09 -8.70
CA GLN A 157 -5.18 23.45 -8.24
C GLN A 157 -5.86 23.44 -6.87
N GLY A 158 -5.32 24.18 -5.91
CA GLY A 158 -5.86 24.28 -4.55
C GLY A 158 -5.61 23.07 -3.65
N PHE A 159 -4.83 22.08 -4.10
CA PHE A 159 -4.54 20.88 -3.29
C PHE A 159 -3.58 21.16 -2.13
N ASN A 160 -2.63 22.07 -2.28
CA ASN A 160 -1.70 22.59 -1.27
C ASN A 160 -1.21 21.56 -0.23
N ALA A 161 -0.79 20.38 -0.69
CA ALA A 161 -0.29 19.28 0.12
C ALA A 161 1.12 18.87 -0.35
N ASP A 162 2.03 19.83 -0.38
CA ASP A 162 3.32 19.76 -1.07
C ASP A 162 4.20 18.59 -0.59
N ALA A 163 4.36 18.43 0.74
CA ALA A 163 5.14 17.32 1.32
C ALA A 163 4.54 15.95 0.95
N TYR A 164 3.20 15.85 0.90
CA TYR A 164 2.53 14.63 0.48
C TYR A 164 2.82 14.33 -0.98
N SER A 165 2.58 15.29 -1.88
CA SER A 165 2.82 15.14 -3.32
C SER A 165 4.28 14.79 -3.60
N ALA A 166 5.23 15.50 -2.96
CA ALA A 166 6.66 15.21 -3.08
C ALA A 166 7.01 13.78 -2.63
N SER A 167 6.47 13.34 -1.48
CA SER A 167 6.69 11.97 -0.98
C SER A 167 6.14 10.91 -1.92
N LYS A 168 4.97 11.15 -2.53
CA LYS A 168 4.32 10.22 -3.45
C LYS A 168 5.01 10.18 -4.82
N ALA A 169 5.48 11.32 -5.33
CA ALA A 169 6.33 11.40 -6.52
C ALA A 169 7.66 10.65 -6.33
N ALA A 170 8.29 10.82 -5.17
CA ALA A 170 9.52 10.09 -4.84
C ALA A 170 9.33 8.57 -4.86
N LEU A 171 8.22 8.03 -4.33
CA LEU A 171 7.92 6.60 -4.38
C LEU A 171 7.75 6.08 -5.81
N ILE A 172 7.21 6.88 -6.73
CA ILE A 172 7.10 6.52 -8.14
C ILE A 172 8.49 6.32 -8.76
N VAL A 173 9.43 7.24 -8.49
CA VAL A 173 10.80 7.12 -8.99
C VAL A 173 11.54 5.98 -8.31
N LEU A 174 11.45 5.83 -6.99
CA LEU A 174 12.07 4.74 -6.24
C LEU A 174 11.56 3.36 -6.69
N THR A 175 10.31 3.24 -7.10
CA THR A 175 9.78 2.01 -7.70
C THR A 175 10.61 1.57 -8.90
N LYS A 176 10.93 2.52 -9.80
CA LYS A 176 11.74 2.25 -11.01
C LYS A 176 13.19 1.94 -10.64
N CYS A 177 13.77 2.69 -9.69
CA CYS A 177 15.12 2.45 -9.20
C CYS A 177 15.26 1.03 -8.63
N TRP A 178 14.37 0.66 -7.70
CA TRP A 178 14.41 -0.66 -7.07
C TRP A 178 14.07 -1.80 -8.04
N ALA A 179 13.17 -1.55 -9.01
CA ALA A 179 12.88 -2.53 -10.06
C ALA A 179 14.12 -2.87 -10.90
N LEU A 180 14.93 -1.86 -11.25
CA LEU A 180 16.18 -2.07 -11.99
C LEU A 180 17.25 -2.70 -11.10
N GLU A 181 17.41 -2.23 -9.87
CA GLU A 181 18.44 -2.69 -8.94
C GLU A 181 18.31 -4.19 -8.63
N TYR A 182 17.07 -4.65 -8.38
CA TYR A 182 16.79 -6.03 -7.93
C TYR A 182 16.22 -6.94 -9.03
N ALA A 183 16.32 -6.56 -10.30
CA ALA A 183 15.85 -7.38 -11.43
C ALA A 183 16.59 -8.73 -11.56
N LYS A 184 17.89 -8.73 -11.25
CA LYS A 184 18.72 -9.97 -11.32
C LYS A 184 18.30 -11.01 -10.29
N GLU A 185 17.80 -10.57 -9.14
CA GLU A 185 17.24 -11.40 -8.08
C GLU A 185 15.78 -11.78 -8.33
N LYS A 186 15.24 -11.37 -9.49
CA LYS A 186 13.84 -11.59 -9.89
C LYS A 186 12.81 -10.97 -8.92
N ILE A 187 13.22 -9.95 -8.18
CA ILE A 187 12.27 -9.16 -7.36
C ILE A 187 11.56 -8.18 -8.28
N ARG A 188 10.21 -8.25 -8.31
CA ARG A 188 9.40 -7.29 -9.05
C ARG A 188 9.00 -6.14 -8.12
N VAL A 189 9.11 -4.91 -8.61
CA VAL A 189 8.72 -3.71 -7.85
C VAL A 189 7.79 -2.86 -8.71
N ASN A 190 6.55 -2.65 -8.25
CA ASN A 190 5.54 -1.90 -8.97
C ASN A 190 4.86 -0.86 -8.06
N CYS A 191 4.23 0.13 -8.67
CA CYS A 191 3.57 1.23 -8.00
C CYS A 191 2.09 1.28 -8.37
N ILE A 192 1.23 1.55 -7.39
CA ILE A 192 -0.17 1.90 -7.62
C ILE A 192 -0.34 3.36 -7.21
N CYS A 193 -0.99 4.15 -8.06
CA CYS A 193 -1.34 5.55 -7.83
C CYS A 193 -2.87 5.69 -7.74
N PRO A 194 -3.45 5.57 -6.52
CA PRO A 194 -4.87 5.81 -6.33
C PRO A 194 -5.21 7.29 -6.52
N GLY A 195 -6.41 7.59 -7.05
CA GLY A 195 -7.08 8.87 -6.91
C GLY A 195 -7.78 8.98 -5.54
N VAL A 196 -8.87 9.77 -5.49
CA VAL A 196 -9.67 9.88 -4.25
C VAL A 196 -10.42 8.57 -4.00
N VAL A 197 -10.15 7.94 -2.85
CA VAL A 197 -10.74 6.67 -2.41
C VAL A 197 -11.48 6.90 -1.08
N ASP A 198 -12.68 6.33 -0.92
CA ASP A 198 -13.46 6.43 0.32
C ASP A 198 -12.77 5.75 1.50
N THR A 199 -12.10 6.54 2.32
CA THR A 199 -11.31 6.09 3.48
C THR A 199 -11.39 7.12 4.61
N ASP A 200 -10.93 6.76 5.81
CA ASP A 200 -10.81 7.73 6.90
C ASP A 200 -9.90 8.92 6.56
N MET A 201 -8.96 8.78 5.63
CA MET A 201 -8.08 9.86 5.20
C MET A 201 -8.84 10.91 4.38
N THR A 202 -9.80 10.49 3.58
CA THR A 202 -10.59 11.35 2.67
C THR A 202 -11.88 11.86 3.27
N LYS A 203 -12.42 11.23 4.33
CA LYS A 203 -13.62 11.68 5.04
C LYS A 203 -13.64 13.17 5.40
N PRO A 204 -12.53 13.81 5.85
CA PRO A 204 -12.53 15.24 6.13
C PRO A 204 -12.87 16.14 4.91
N PHE A 205 -12.74 15.62 3.70
CA PHE A 205 -13.05 16.30 2.44
C PHE A 205 -14.42 15.93 1.85
N LEU A 206 -15.13 14.98 2.45
CA LEU A 206 -16.41 14.42 2.01
C LEU A 206 -17.50 14.66 3.07
N LYS A 207 -17.60 15.92 3.57
CA LYS A 207 -18.42 16.24 4.76
C LYS A 207 -19.92 16.30 4.47
N ASN A 208 -20.29 16.59 3.24
CA ASN A 208 -21.67 16.78 2.82
C ASN A 208 -21.86 16.35 1.35
N GLN A 209 -23.11 16.32 0.94
CA GLN A 209 -23.47 15.85 -0.41
C GLN A 209 -22.81 16.69 -1.54
N LYS A 210 -22.63 18.00 -1.33
CA LYS A 210 -21.98 18.86 -2.33
C LYS A 210 -20.48 18.53 -2.51
N ASP A 211 -19.79 18.25 -1.39
CA ASP A 211 -18.39 17.82 -1.44
C ASP A 211 -18.24 16.50 -2.19
N ILE A 212 -19.17 15.55 -1.91
CA ILE A 212 -19.17 14.23 -2.58
C ILE A 212 -19.46 14.40 -4.08
N GLU A 213 -20.45 15.21 -4.46
CA GLU A 213 -20.77 15.49 -5.86
C GLU A 213 -19.61 16.18 -6.59
N PHE A 214 -18.95 17.14 -5.91
CA PHE A 214 -17.78 17.80 -6.46
C PHE A 214 -16.66 16.77 -6.74
N MET A 215 -16.31 15.95 -5.74
CA MET A 215 -15.27 14.92 -5.91
C MET A 215 -15.66 13.88 -6.97
N ASN A 216 -16.92 13.46 -7.03
CA ASN A 216 -17.40 12.56 -8.07
C ASN A 216 -17.24 13.14 -9.47
N ASN A 217 -17.51 14.44 -9.66
CA ASN A 217 -17.39 15.12 -10.93
C ASN A 217 -15.93 15.33 -11.38
N GLU A 218 -14.99 15.32 -10.44
CA GLU A 218 -13.56 15.36 -10.80
C GLU A 218 -13.08 14.05 -11.45
N HIS A 219 -13.77 12.94 -11.18
CA HIS A 219 -13.44 11.64 -11.76
C HIS A 219 -14.26 11.39 -13.03
N PRO A 220 -13.66 11.18 -14.21
CA PRO A 220 -14.37 10.82 -15.45
C PRO A 220 -15.32 9.63 -15.33
N LEU A 221 -15.03 8.66 -14.44
CA LEU A 221 -15.95 7.56 -14.15
C LEU A 221 -17.13 7.95 -13.23
N GLY A 222 -17.28 9.23 -12.87
CA GLY A 222 -18.42 9.78 -12.14
C GLY A 222 -18.52 9.43 -10.66
N ARG A 223 -17.46 8.91 -10.05
CA ARG A 223 -17.43 8.57 -8.61
C ARG A 223 -16.01 8.46 -8.07
N ILE A 224 -15.87 8.66 -6.76
CA ILE A 224 -14.66 8.30 -6.03
C ILE A 224 -14.47 6.77 -6.00
N GLY A 225 -13.23 6.34 -5.80
CA GLY A 225 -12.86 4.92 -5.71
C GLY A 225 -13.27 4.26 -4.39
N GLN A 226 -13.28 2.92 -4.40
CA GLN A 226 -13.44 2.10 -3.20
C GLN A 226 -12.11 1.41 -2.86
N PRO A 227 -11.78 1.20 -1.56
CA PRO A 227 -10.52 0.55 -1.15
C PRO A 227 -10.28 -0.80 -1.81
N GLU A 228 -11.34 -1.56 -2.09
CA GLU A 228 -11.28 -2.87 -2.74
C GLU A 228 -10.78 -2.79 -4.19
N GLU A 229 -10.95 -1.67 -4.88
CA GLU A 229 -10.45 -1.47 -6.24
C GLU A 229 -8.91 -1.40 -6.24
N ILE A 230 -8.34 -0.73 -5.24
CA ILE A 230 -6.89 -0.71 -5.03
C ILE A 230 -6.38 -2.09 -4.59
N GLY A 231 -7.14 -2.79 -3.74
CA GLY A 231 -6.84 -4.16 -3.34
C GLY A 231 -6.78 -5.14 -4.51
N LYS A 232 -7.68 -5.02 -5.49
CA LYS A 232 -7.68 -5.84 -6.71
C LYS A 232 -6.47 -5.54 -7.61
N ALA A 233 -6.07 -4.28 -7.73
CA ALA A 233 -4.85 -3.89 -8.45
C ALA A 233 -3.59 -4.45 -7.76
N ALA A 234 -3.55 -4.42 -6.42
CA ALA A 234 -2.47 -5.03 -5.64
C ALA A 234 -2.43 -6.55 -5.83
N LEU A 235 -3.58 -7.24 -5.86
CA LEU A 235 -3.66 -8.67 -6.15
C LEU A 235 -3.07 -9.01 -7.52
N TYR A 236 -3.37 -8.22 -8.55
CA TYR A 236 -2.76 -8.41 -9.87
C TYR A 236 -1.24 -8.36 -9.79
N PHE A 237 -0.67 -7.30 -9.22
CA PHE A 237 0.78 -7.13 -9.14
C PHE A 237 1.48 -8.17 -8.25
N THR A 238 0.78 -8.71 -7.24
CA THR A 238 1.36 -9.71 -6.32
C THR A 238 1.25 -11.14 -6.84
N SER A 239 0.39 -11.39 -7.81
CA SER A 239 0.18 -12.72 -8.42
C SER A 239 1.11 -13.00 -9.60
N ASP A 240 1.10 -14.24 -10.08
CA ASP A 240 1.84 -14.69 -11.26
C ASP A 240 1.29 -14.07 -12.57
N ASP A 241 0.06 -13.52 -12.56
CA ASP A 241 -0.49 -12.78 -13.70
C ASP A 241 0.37 -11.55 -14.06
N ALA A 242 1.14 -11.02 -13.11
CA ALA A 242 2.08 -9.93 -13.30
C ALA A 242 3.55 -10.38 -13.37
N SER A 243 3.83 -11.65 -13.69
CA SER A 243 5.20 -12.22 -13.71
C SER A 243 6.18 -11.50 -14.65
N TRP A 244 5.66 -10.80 -15.67
CA TRP A 244 6.46 -9.99 -16.63
C TRP A 244 6.30 -8.47 -16.40
N VAL A 245 5.85 -8.06 -15.18
CA VAL A 245 5.60 -6.64 -14.87
C VAL A 245 6.48 -6.20 -13.71
N THR A 246 7.43 -5.31 -13.99
CA THR A 246 8.26 -4.62 -12.98
C THR A 246 8.53 -3.18 -13.41
N GLY A 247 8.66 -2.27 -12.45
CA GLY A 247 8.84 -0.83 -12.69
C GLY A 247 7.57 -0.12 -13.19
N ALA A 248 6.43 -0.81 -13.22
CA ALA A 248 5.18 -0.23 -13.68
C ALA A 248 4.60 0.75 -12.65
N VAL A 249 3.93 1.77 -13.19
CA VAL A 249 3.13 2.75 -12.43
C VAL A 249 1.70 2.64 -12.94
N LEU A 250 0.83 2.08 -12.13
CA LEU A 250 -0.59 1.87 -12.46
C LEU A 250 -1.44 2.92 -11.75
N THR A 251 -2.07 3.77 -12.51
CA THR A 251 -3.06 4.73 -12.00
C THR A 251 -4.40 4.03 -11.82
N VAL A 252 -5.01 4.17 -10.64
CA VAL A 252 -6.34 3.64 -10.30
C VAL A 252 -7.14 4.77 -9.67
N ASP A 253 -7.60 5.68 -10.51
CA ASP A 253 -8.10 7.01 -10.12
C ASP A 253 -9.39 7.43 -10.83
N GLY A 254 -10.07 6.51 -11.50
CA GLY A 254 -11.29 6.84 -12.25
C GLY A 254 -11.07 7.83 -13.41
N GLY A 255 -9.82 8.04 -13.83
CA GLY A 255 -9.42 8.95 -14.90
C GLY A 255 -9.11 10.38 -14.45
N GLU A 256 -9.07 10.66 -13.15
CA GLU A 256 -8.83 12.01 -12.60
C GLU A 256 -7.51 12.61 -13.09
N SER A 257 -6.44 11.81 -13.16
CA SER A 257 -5.11 12.31 -13.55
C SER A 257 -4.94 12.67 -15.02
N ILE A 258 -5.86 12.24 -15.90
CA ILE A 258 -5.82 12.54 -17.35
C ILE A 258 -6.87 13.57 -17.79
N LYS A 259 -7.62 14.14 -16.85
CA LYS A 259 -8.61 15.20 -17.05
C LYS A 259 -7.96 16.57 -17.24
#